data_7c2e650fc2cd3cd19b6df3751209303c
#
_entry.id   7c2e650fc2cd3cd19b6df3751209303c
#
_cell.length_a   1.000
_cell.length_b   1.000
_cell.length_c   1.000
_cell.angle_alpha   90.00
_cell.angle_beta   90.00
_cell.angle_gamma   90.00
#
_symmetry.space_group_name_H-M   'P 1'
#
loop_
_entity.id
_entity.type
_entity.pdbx_description
1 polymer ?
#
loop_
_entity_poly.entity_id
_entity_poly.type
_entity_poly.pdbx_seq_one_letter_code
_entity_poly.pdbx_strand_id
1 'polypeptide(L)'
;PAQPGVQHTRVVTTQTPRPPIDEPSFGVEDEPDDGYHYPDFAAERQRSRRTTIVWLLVILMLALAVGFGGWWMGSGRFTAVPTTDGLDRGAAVTAIEAAGLSTEIRGQYSDTAALDTVLGTDPTGGSRISRDGTVALLVSLGRPTVPPLPAGGERAGIEQELRNRTFTPVDGGQAFSAKVPIGAVAALDPAPGTELATGSTVKLIVSKGAPPVDVPDVKGMSEAEARASLEAVGIVVQDVTTDFDRNVAAGDAIATSPKAGARVNAGTSVTLSVSNAVRIPSMLGRTVGSARDELSRLGLDVKVRSVTDTDRSFVISQNPGSGDLVKPGSTVTLVSLP
;
A
#
# COMPACT_ATOMS: atom_id res chain seq x y z
N PRO A 1 28.53 24.73 54.56
CA PRO A 1 29.92 24.59 54.85
C PRO A 1 30.79 24.83 53.62
N ALA A 2 31.83 25.63 53.86
CA ALA A 2 32.98 25.88 53.02
C ALA A 2 32.78 26.72 51.72
N GLN A 3 33.00 28.02 51.88
CA GLN A 3 33.46 28.91 50.81
C GLN A 3 34.99 28.77 50.63
N PRO A 4 35.52 28.90 49.43
CA PRO A 4 36.95 29.21 49.24
C PRO A 4 37.13 30.68 48.85
N GLY A 5 37.96 31.29 49.51
CA GLY A 5 38.92 32.33 49.65
C GLY A 5 39.24 33.14 48.40
N VAL A 6 39.14 34.46 48.61
CA VAL A 6 39.60 35.52 47.70
C VAL A 6 41.13 35.65 47.90
N GLN A 7 41.92 35.46 46.84
CA GLN A 7 43.37 35.77 46.85
C GLN A 7 43.56 37.17 46.31
N HIS A 8 44.09 38.03 47.16
CA HIS A 8 44.62 39.38 46.85
C HIS A 8 46.04 39.30 46.29
N THR A 9 46.21 39.75 45.07
CA THR A 9 47.56 39.97 44.50
C THR A 9 48.10 41.31 44.94
N ARG A 10 49.18 41.28 45.66
CA ARG A 10 49.92 42.47 46.19
C ARG A 10 50.94 42.89 45.16
N VAL A 11 50.82 44.11 44.62
CA VAL A 11 51.85 44.74 43.77
C VAL A 11 52.94 45.26 44.64
N VAL A 12 54.20 44.80 44.47
CA VAL A 12 55.39 45.31 45.12
C VAL A 12 56.10 46.29 44.16
N THR A 13 56.12 47.55 44.54
CA THR A 13 56.89 48.61 43.85
C THR A 13 58.31 48.67 44.41
N THR A 14 59.27 48.28 43.63
CA THR A 14 60.69 48.43 43.98
C THR A 14 61.21 49.75 43.41
N GLN A 15 61.50 50.72 44.26
CA GLN A 15 62.22 51.93 43.92
C GLN A 15 63.74 51.66 43.95
N THR A 16 64.40 51.98 42.85
CA THR A 16 65.90 51.98 42.80
C THR A 16 66.42 53.44 42.94
N PRO A 17 67.36 53.68 43.78
CA PRO A 17 67.87 55.05 43.98
C PRO A 17 68.85 55.46 42.89
N ARG A 18 68.77 56.76 42.54
CA ARG A 18 69.63 57.47 41.57
C ARG A 18 70.90 57.96 42.20
N PRO A 19 72.07 57.83 41.58
CA PRO A 19 73.26 58.44 42.04
C PRO A 19 73.41 59.91 41.60
N PRO A 20 74.16 60.75 42.28
CA PRO A 20 74.28 62.19 42.04
C PRO A 20 75.20 62.50 40.84
N ILE A 21 74.89 63.58 40.19
CA ILE A 21 75.66 64.09 39.05
C ILE A 21 76.43 65.30 39.50
N ASP A 22 77.72 65.22 39.36
CA ASP A 22 78.66 66.34 39.49
C ASP A 22 78.59 67.22 38.26
N GLU A 23 78.52 68.56 38.50
CA GLU A 23 78.76 69.55 37.48
C GLU A 23 80.28 69.81 37.28
N PRO A 24 80.63 70.11 36.06
CA PRO A 24 81.67 71.18 35.88
C PRO A 24 81.18 72.24 34.87
N SER A 25 81.45 73.47 35.34
CA SER A 25 81.40 74.67 34.52
C SER A 25 82.52 74.66 33.50
N PHE A 26 82.33 75.32 32.38
CA PHE A 26 83.23 76.22 31.67
C PHE A 26 82.78 76.45 30.24
N GLY A 27 82.79 77.69 29.87
CA GLY A 27 83.45 78.31 28.76
C GLY A 27 82.55 78.89 27.68
N VAL A 28 82.43 80.20 27.73
CA VAL A 28 81.90 81.02 26.61
C VAL A 28 82.98 81.01 25.52
N GLU A 29 82.59 80.66 24.29
CA GLU A 29 83.28 81.06 23.08
C GLU A 29 82.22 81.32 22.02
N ASP A 30 82.32 82.49 21.35
CA ASP A 30 81.47 83.04 20.32
C ASP A 30 81.63 82.38 18.96
N GLU A 31 80.56 82.50 18.18
CA GLU A 31 80.47 82.49 16.73
C GLU A 31 80.13 81.19 16.01
N PRO A 32 79.48 81.22 14.79
CA PRO A 32 78.69 82.27 14.16
C PRO A 32 77.24 81.73 13.75
N ASP A 33 76.38 82.69 13.42
CA ASP A 33 75.08 82.67 12.91
C ASP A 33 74.97 81.79 11.64
N ASP A 34 74.43 80.57 11.75
CA ASP A 34 73.94 79.81 10.62
C ASP A 34 72.44 79.64 10.76
N GLY A 35 71.75 80.39 9.87
CA GLY A 35 70.30 80.49 9.76
C GLY A 35 69.56 79.16 9.74
N TYR A 36 69.20 78.73 10.91
CA TYR A 36 68.16 77.63 10.96
C TYR A 36 66.82 78.16 10.68
N HIS A 37 66.34 77.82 9.45
CA HIS A 37 64.89 77.87 9.07
C HIS A 37 64.11 76.94 10.00
N TYR A 38 63.33 77.55 10.90
CA TYR A 38 62.32 76.80 11.64
C TYR A 38 61.18 76.43 10.65
N PRO A 39 60.86 75.16 10.45
CA PRO A 39 59.70 74.75 9.67
C PRO A 39 58.42 75.29 10.33
N ASP A 40 57.58 75.90 9.55
CA ASP A 40 56.32 76.48 9.97
C ASP A 40 55.30 75.38 10.30
N PHE A 41 55.23 75.00 11.56
CA PHE A 41 54.31 73.97 12.09
C PHE A 41 52.83 74.34 12.05
N ALA A 42 52.49 75.54 11.57
CA ALA A 42 51.10 75.97 11.43
C ALA A 42 50.40 75.30 10.27
N ALA A 43 51.08 75.01 9.16
CA ALA A 43 50.53 74.35 7.99
C ALA A 43 50.31 72.82 8.17
N GLU A 44 51.15 72.17 8.96
CA GLU A 44 50.99 70.73 9.23
C GLU A 44 49.85 70.39 10.17
N ARG A 45 49.49 71.26 11.10
CA ARG A 45 48.34 71.05 12.00
C ARG A 45 47.00 71.07 11.29
N GLN A 46 46.91 71.75 10.19
CA GLN A 46 45.64 71.87 9.43
C GLN A 46 45.45 70.66 8.51
N ARG A 47 46.50 70.07 7.97
CA ARG A 47 46.50 68.80 7.21
C ARG A 47 46.19 67.57 8.10
N SER A 48 46.80 67.55 9.28
CA SER A 48 46.60 66.41 10.22
C SER A 48 45.19 66.39 10.77
N ARG A 49 44.57 67.53 11.05
CA ARG A 49 43.14 67.55 11.47
C ARG A 49 42.17 67.03 10.39
N ARG A 50 42.40 67.36 9.13
CA ARG A 50 41.56 66.84 8.03
C ARG A 50 41.76 65.34 7.84
N THR A 51 42.98 64.83 7.90
CA THR A 51 43.27 63.37 7.82
C THR A 51 42.70 62.63 9.02
N THR A 52 42.81 63.20 10.22
CA THR A 52 42.22 62.56 11.44
C THR A 52 40.70 62.53 11.38
N ILE A 53 40.05 63.59 10.88
CA ILE A 53 38.60 63.64 10.69
C ILE A 53 38.16 62.61 9.60
N VAL A 54 38.91 62.50 8.51
CA VAL A 54 38.62 61.48 7.47
C VAL A 54 38.76 60.07 8.03
N TRP A 55 39.82 59.76 8.78
CA TRP A 55 39.97 58.48 9.41
C TRP A 55 38.91 58.18 10.48
N LEU A 56 38.48 59.18 11.26
CA LEU A 56 37.36 59.04 12.20
C LEU A 56 36.04 58.77 11.48
N LEU A 57 35.78 59.42 10.35
CA LEU A 57 34.61 59.14 9.52
C LEU A 57 34.66 57.75 8.90
N VAL A 58 35.83 57.32 8.44
CA VAL A 58 36.02 55.93 7.92
C VAL A 58 35.78 54.89 9.03
N ILE A 59 36.33 55.11 10.22
CA ILE A 59 36.11 54.20 11.37
C ILE A 59 34.62 54.22 11.78
N LEU A 60 33.98 55.37 11.82
CA LEU A 60 32.56 55.51 12.12
C LEU A 60 31.69 54.76 11.06
N MET A 61 32.02 54.98 9.78
CA MET A 61 31.32 54.29 8.68
C MET A 61 31.50 52.75 8.78
N LEU A 62 32.72 52.31 9.11
CA LEU A 62 33.01 50.90 9.28
C LEU A 62 32.29 50.30 10.52
N ALA A 63 32.26 51.06 11.63
CA ALA A 63 31.49 50.68 12.81
C ALA A 63 29.99 50.62 12.56
N LEU A 64 29.45 51.56 11.79
CA LEU A 64 28.04 51.56 11.35
C LEU A 64 27.74 50.41 10.38
N ALA A 65 28.67 50.13 9.45
CA ALA A 65 28.55 49.01 8.54
C ALA A 65 28.57 47.65 9.25
N VAL A 66 29.50 47.48 10.23
CA VAL A 66 29.59 46.29 11.07
C VAL A 66 28.37 46.17 12.00
N GLY A 67 27.96 47.29 12.62
CA GLY A 67 26.77 47.32 13.49
C GLY A 67 25.48 47.01 12.71
N PHE A 68 25.29 47.62 11.54
CA PHE A 68 24.16 47.38 10.66
C PHE A 68 24.18 45.98 10.04
N GLY A 69 25.38 45.53 9.60
CA GLY A 69 25.59 44.15 9.11
C GLY A 69 25.34 43.10 10.17
N GLY A 70 25.84 43.34 11.39
CA GLY A 70 25.60 42.43 12.52
C GLY A 70 24.15 42.41 12.98
N TRP A 71 23.49 43.55 13.00
CA TRP A 71 22.03 43.64 13.27
C TRP A 71 21.23 42.97 12.17
N TRP A 72 21.56 43.21 10.90
CA TRP A 72 20.87 42.61 9.76
C TRP A 72 21.10 41.10 9.70
N MET A 73 22.30 40.60 10.05
CA MET A 73 22.65 39.19 10.07
C MET A 73 22.03 38.45 11.28
N GLY A 74 21.82 39.13 12.42
CA GLY A 74 21.30 38.56 13.65
C GLY A 74 19.78 38.66 13.82
N SER A 75 19.13 39.71 13.28
CA SER A 75 17.70 39.95 13.49
C SER A 75 16.91 40.20 12.20
N GLY A 76 17.55 40.66 11.11
CA GLY A 76 16.88 41.00 9.85
C GLY A 76 16.51 39.79 9.00
N ARG A 77 17.15 38.60 9.23
CA ARG A 77 16.97 37.40 8.42
C ARG A 77 15.95 36.42 9.02
N PHE A 78 15.49 36.64 10.25
CA PHE A 78 14.56 35.78 10.93
C PHE A 78 13.24 36.49 11.24
N THR A 79 12.14 35.75 11.15
CA THR A 79 10.83 36.16 11.59
C THR A 79 10.28 35.16 12.59
N ALA A 80 9.37 35.56 13.44
CA ALA A 80 8.70 34.63 14.35
C ALA A 80 7.50 34.00 13.65
N VAL A 81 7.31 32.70 13.84
CA VAL A 81 6.11 31.99 13.40
C VAL A 81 4.93 32.53 14.22
N PRO A 82 3.85 33.02 13.60
CA PRO A 82 2.69 33.51 14.34
C PRO A 82 2.00 32.35 15.09
N THR A 83 1.39 32.65 16.24
CA THR A 83 0.53 31.71 16.92
C THR A 83 -0.80 31.59 16.19
N THR A 84 -1.22 30.36 15.93
CA THR A 84 -2.44 30.06 15.17
C THR A 84 -3.55 29.44 16.03
N ASP A 85 -3.36 29.45 17.37
CA ASP A 85 -4.29 28.85 18.31
C ASP A 85 -5.67 29.53 18.24
N GLY A 86 -6.71 28.74 18.02
CA GLY A 86 -8.09 29.22 17.96
C GLY A 86 -8.48 29.95 16.68
N LEU A 87 -7.57 30.04 15.69
CA LEU A 87 -7.89 30.58 14.38
C LEU A 87 -8.53 29.49 13.49
N ASP A 88 -9.40 29.93 12.59
CA ASP A 88 -9.79 29.08 11.48
C ASP A 88 -8.64 28.95 10.46
N ARG A 89 -8.76 27.96 9.57
CA ARG A 89 -7.74 27.64 8.57
C ARG A 89 -7.37 28.85 7.70
N GLY A 90 -8.36 29.66 7.27
CA GLY A 90 -8.14 30.82 6.41
C GLY A 90 -7.41 31.94 7.14
N ALA A 91 -7.82 32.25 8.37
CA ALA A 91 -7.18 33.23 9.22
C ALA A 91 -5.73 32.82 9.58
N ALA A 92 -5.50 31.53 9.85
CA ALA A 92 -4.16 31.00 10.13
C ALA A 92 -3.21 31.15 8.93
N VAL A 93 -3.66 30.81 7.73
CA VAL A 93 -2.88 30.99 6.49
C VAL A 93 -2.55 32.46 6.29
N THR A 94 -3.54 33.37 6.40
CA THR A 94 -3.34 34.81 6.26
C THR A 94 -2.34 35.34 7.29
N ALA A 95 -2.39 34.87 8.53
CA ALA A 95 -1.44 35.29 9.58
C ALA A 95 0.00 34.87 9.26
N ILE A 96 0.20 33.63 8.74
CA ILE A 96 1.52 33.11 8.36
C ILE A 96 2.08 33.90 7.15
N GLU A 97 1.26 34.14 6.15
CA GLU A 97 1.65 34.93 4.95
C GLU A 97 1.96 36.37 5.29
N ALA A 98 1.19 36.98 6.19
CA ALA A 98 1.45 38.36 6.68
C ALA A 98 2.79 38.45 7.43
N ALA A 99 3.27 37.38 8.03
CA ALA A 99 4.60 37.31 8.64
C ALA A 99 5.75 37.10 7.61
N GLY A 100 5.44 37.09 6.29
CA GLY A 100 6.41 36.85 5.21
C GLY A 100 6.90 35.41 5.14
N LEU A 101 6.04 34.45 5.50
CA LEU A 101 6.32 33.03 5.48
C LEU A 101 5.43 32.33 4.46
N SER A 102 5.94 31.24 3.87
CA SER A 102 5.16 30.35 3.01
C SER A 102 4.41 29.33 3.86
N THR A 103 3.18 29.00 3.47
CA THR A 103 2.35 28.01 4.19
C THR A 103 2.27 26.69 3.42
N GLU A 104 2.57 25.58 4.10
CA GLU A 104 2.28 24.23 3.62
C GLU A 104 1.20 23.63 4.53
N ILE A 105 0.10 23.13 3.95
CA ILE A 105 -0.96 22.53 4.74
C ILE A 105 -0.66 21.03 4.90
N ARG A 106 -0.58 20.55 6.16
CA ARG A 106 -0.42 19.15 6.50
C ARG A 106 -1.60 18.66 7.32
N GLY A 107 -2.30 17.67 6.77
CA GLY A 107 -3.37 17.00 7.50
C GLY A 107 -2.81 16.07 8.58
N GLN A 108 -3.38 16.13 9.78
CA GLN A 108 -3.05 15.25 10.89
C GLN A 108 -4.34 14.73 11.52
N TYR A 109 -4.41 13.42 11.78
CA TYR A 109 -5.55 12.84 12.51
C TYR A 109 -5.56 13.28 13.97
N SER A 110 -6.75 13.51 14.50
CA SER A 110 -6.97 13.94 15.89
C SER A 110 -8.21 13.30 16.46
N ASP A 111 -8.10 12.80 17.70
CA ASP A 111 -9.23 12.19 18.42
C ASP A 111 -10.17 13.23 19.03
N THR A 112 -9.69 14.47 19.21
CA THR A 112 -10.38 15.52 19.95
C THR A 112 -10.79 16.71 19.09
N ALA A 113 -9.99 17.03 18.06
CA ALA A 113 -10.26 18.17 17.20
C ALA A 113 -11.18 17.77 16.03
N ALA A 114 -12.18 18.59 15.77
CA ALA A 114 -13.06 18.42 14.63
C ALA A 114 -12.30 18.53 13.30
N LEU A 115 -12.88 17.97 12.25
CA LEU A 115 -12.36 18.11 10.88
C LEU A 115 -12.12 19.59 10.54
N ASP A 116 -11.02 19.87 9.86
CA ASP A 116 -10.61 21.21 9.38
C ASP A 116 -10.21 22.22 10.50
N THR A 117 -10.09 21.77 11.74
CA THR A 117 -9.60 22.60 12.86
C THR A 117 -8.08 22.71 12.80
N VAL A 118 -7.54 23.91 13.04
CA VAL A 118 -6.09 24.13 13.14
C VAL A 118 -5.57 23.54 14.42
N LEU A 119 -4.60 22.64 14.32
CA LEU A 119 -3.94 21.97 15.44
C LEU A 119 -2.67 22.69 15.91
N GLY A 120 -2.11 23.56 15.06
CA GLY A 120 -0.89 24.29 15.30
C GLY A 120 -0.03 24.44 14.05
N THR A 121 1.25 24.75 14.27
CA THR A 121 2.23 24.92 13.20
C THR A 121 3.50 24.13 13.48
N ASP A 122 4.22 23.77 12.43
CA ASP A 122 5.56 23.19 12.50
C ASP A 122 6.51 24.00 11.58
N PRO A 123 7.49 24.74 12.15
CA PRO A 123 7.78 24.90 13.57
C PRO A 123 6.66 25.56 14.38
N THR A 124 6.63 25.29 15.69
CA THR A 124 5.58 25.80 16.60
C THR A 124 5.55 27.32 16.64
N GLY A 125 4.37 27.90 16.88
CA GLY A 125 4.19 29.33 17.05
C GLY A 125 5.19 29.95 18.06
N GLY A 126 5.70 31.12 17.73
CA GLY A 126 6.78 31.79 18.49
C GLY A 126 8.21 31.35 18.11
N SER A 127 8.41 30.28 17.37
CA SER A 127 9.72 29.84 16.88
C SER A 127 10.28 30.84 15.88
N ARG A 128 11.61 30.95 15.81
CA ARG A 128 12.30 31.79 14.82
C ARG A 128 12.64 30.96 13.58
N ILE A 129 12.17 31.42 12.45
CA ILE A 129 12.46 30.83 11.13
C ILE A 129 13.04 31.91 10.21
N SER A 130 13.80 31.53 9.21
CA SER A 130 14.27 32.46 8.19
C SER A 130 13.06 33.07 7.45
N ARG A 131 13.18 34.35 7.07
CA ARG A 131 12.21 34.97 6.17
C ARG A 131 12.12 34.16 4.88
N ASP A 132 10.95 34.10 4.28
CA ASP A 132 10.61 33.25 3.14
C ASP A 132 10.67 31.74 3.45
N GLY A 133 10.83 31.34 4.72
CA GLY A 133 10.74 29.95 5.16
C GLY A 133 9.34 29.40 5.05
N THR A 134 9.24 28.07 4.94
CA THR A 134 7.95 27.38 4.89
C THR A 134 7.54 26.91 6.28
N VAL A 135 6.31 27.18 6.67
CA VAL A 135 5.69 26.70 7.90
C VAL A 135 4.58 25.73 7.54
N ALA A 136 4.65 24.52 8.10
CA ALA A 136 3.55 23.59 7.95
C ALA A 136 2.41 23.95 8.91
N LEU A 137 1.24 24.26 8.35
CA LEU A 137 0.00 24.43 9.10
C LEU A 137 -0.65 23.05 9.30
N LEU A 138 -0.70 22.60 10.54
CA LEU A 138 -1.29 21.31 10.91
C LEU A 138 -2.80 21.46 11.04
N VAL A 139 -3.55 20.75 10.20
CA VAL A 139 -5.01 20.81 10.15
C VAL A 139 -5.57 19.43 10.49
N SER A 140 -6.58 19.39 11.34
CA SER A 140 -7.22 18.15 11.75
C SER A 140 -7.95 17.48 10.59
N LEU A 141 -7.66 16.22 10.37
CA LEU A 141 -8.43 15.30 9.51
C LEU A 141 -9.58 14.62 10.27
N GLY A 142 -9.83 15.03 11.53
CA GLY A 142 -10.75 14.35 12.40
C GLY A 142 -10.25 12.98 12.84
N ARG A 143 -11.15 12.13 13.31
CA ARG A 143 -10.83 10.74 13.65
C ARG A 143 -10.56 9.91 12.40
N PRO A 144 -9.52 9.06 12.42
CA PRO A 144 -9.28 8.18 11.30
C PRO A 144 -10.36 7.10 11.16
N THR A 145 -10.69 6.76 9.93
CA THR A 145 -11.59 5.66 9.59
C THR A 145 -10.81 4.51 8.99
N VAL A 146 -11.24 3.27 9.28
CA VAL A 146 -10.66 2.07 8.67
C VAL A 146 -10.81 2.15 7.14
N PRO A 147 -9.72 2.04 6.35
CA PRO A 147 -9.78 2.17 4.91
C PRO A 147 -10.56 1.04 4.24
N PRO A 148 -11.15 1.27 3.06
CA PRO A 148 -11.70 0.20 2.26
C PRO A 148 -10.61 -0.76 1.78
N LEU A 149 -10.96 -2.04 1.60
CA LEU A 149 -10.04 -3.02 1.03
C LEU A 149 -9.90 -2.76 -0.48
N PRO A 150 -8.67 -2.62 -0.99
CA PRO A 150 -8.44 -2.54 -2.42
C PRO A 150 -8.75 -3.87 -3.12
N ALA A 151 -9.08 -3.80 -4.40
CA ALA A 151 -9.20 -4.99 -5.23
C ALA A 151 -7.87 -5.78 -5.22
N GLY A 152 -7.97 -7.10 -4.97
CA GLY A 152 -6.78 -7.95 -4.86
C GLY A 152 -6.24 -8.14 -3.44
N GLY A 153 -6.55 -7.26 -2.49
CA GLY A 153 -6.25 -7.46 -1.07
C GLY A 153 -4.77 -7.61 -0.73
N GLU A 154 -3.87 -6.93 -1.44
CA GLU A 154 -2.43 -7.02 -1.18
C GLU A 154 -2.09 -6.52 0.23
N ARG A 155 -1.54 -7.42 1.04
CA ARG A 155 -1.29 -7.18 2.47
C ARG A 155 -0.39 -5.96 2.73
N ALA A 156 0.72 -5.84 2.00
CA ALA A 156 1.69 -4.76 2.23
C ALA A 156 1.08 -3.36 2.00
N GLY A 157 0.29 -3.21 0.94
CA GLY A 157 -0.40 -1.95 0.64
C GLY A 157 -1.44 -1.57 1.70
N ILE A 158 -2.20 -2.56 2.19
CA ILE A 158 -3.20 -2.36 3.25
C ILE A 158 -2.52 -1.98 4.58
N GLU A 159 -1.44 -2.67 4.95
CA GLU A 159 -0.68 -2.34 6.15
C GLU A 159 -0.11 -0.92 6.10
N GLN A 160 0.40 -0.49 4.93
CA GLN A 160 0.92 0.86 4.76
C GLN A 160 -0.20 1.90 4.86
N GLU A 161 -1.34 1.66 4.24
CA GLU A 161 -2.49 2.56 4.30
C GLU A 161 -3.05 2.69 5.74
N LEU A 162 -3.08 1.59 6.49
CA LEU A 162 -3.45 1.61 7.90
C LEU A 162 -2.48 2.46 8.74
N ARG A 163 -1.16 2.31 8.51
CA ARG A 163 -0.15 3.13 9.19
C ARG A 163 -0.25 4.61 8.82
N ASN A 164 -0.52 4.92 7.56
CA ASN A 164 -0.73 6.30 7.10
C ASN A 164 -1.91 6.96 7.82
N ARG A 165 -2.92 6.16 8.19
CA ARG A 165 -4.07 6.61 8.99
C ARG A 165 -3.87 6.48 10.49
N THR A 166 -2.63 6.27 10.93
CA THR A 166 -2.24 6.11 12.35
C THR A 166 -2.69 4.83 13.03
N PHE A 167 -3.22 3.84 12.29
CA PHE A 167 -3.59 2.55 12.86
C PHE A 167 -2.40 1.60 13.00
N THR A 168 -2.51 0.66 13.93
CA THR A 168 -1.54 -0.42 14.12
C THR A 168 -2.10 -1.70 13.51
N PRO A 169 -1.59 -2.15 12.34
CA PRO A 169 -2.02 -3.41 11.74
C PRO A 169 -1.50 -4.60 12.55
N VAL A 170 -2.37 -5.55 12.84
CA VAL A 170 -2.05 -6.81 13.51
C VAL A 170 -2.64 -7.99 12.75
N ASP A 171 -2.08 -9.18 12.95
CA ASP A 171 -2.62 -10.41 12.37
C ASP A 171 -3.96 -10.76 13.06
N GLY A 172 -5.01 -10.88 12.27
CA GLY A 172 -6.35 -11.28 12.70
C GLY A 172 -6.67 -12.75 12.43
N GLY A 173 -5.67 -13.53 11.98
CA GLY A 173 -5.86 -14.92 11.61
C GLY A 173 -6.31 -15.09 10.16
N GLN A 174 -6.98 -16.20 9.89
CA GLN A 174 -7.35 -16.59 8.53
C GLN A 174 -8.84 -16.97 8.42
N ALA A 175 -9.46 -16.66 7.29
CA ALA A 175 -10.83 -17.05 6.96
C ALA A 175 -10.95 -17.52 5.52
N PHE A 176 -11.95 -18.35 5.24
CA PHE A 176 -12.25 -18.72 3.86
C PHE A 176 -12.92 -17.55 3.12
N SER A 177 -12.53 -17.36 1.87
CA SER A 177 -13.14 -16.38 0.96
C SER A 177 -13.07 -16.91 -0.47
N ALA A 178 -14.21 -17.07 -1.09
CA ALA A 178 -14.28 -17.50 -2.50
C ALA A 178 -13.90 -16.35 -3.47
N LYS A 179 -13.93 -15.10 -3.00
CA LYS A 179 -13.69 -13.91 -3.83
C LYS A 179 -12.27 -13.38 -3.76
N VAL A 180 -11.53 -13.74 -2.70
CA VAL A 180 -10.20 -13.21 -2.43
C VAL A 180 -9.19 -14.32 -2.56
N PRO A 181 -8.10 -14.16 -3.34
CA PRO A 181 -7.05 -15.16 -3.50
C PRO A 181 -6.42 -15.56 -2.17
N ILE A 182 -5.88 -16.77 -2.13
CA ILE A 182 -5.14 -17.28 -0.96
C ILE A 182 -3.98 -16.34 -0.64
N GLY A 183 -3.83 -15.99 0.63
CA GLY A 183 -2.76 -15.13 1.12
C GLY A 183 -3.06 -13.62 1.05
N ALA A 184 -4.08 -13.20 0.32
CA ALA A 184 -4.54 -11.82 0.30
C ALA A 184 -5.45 -11.52 1.49
N VAL A 185 -5.60 -10.24 1.87
CA VAL A 185 -6.47 -9.83 2.99
C VAL A 185 -7.93 -9.89 2.56
N ALA A 186 -8.69 -10.73 3.23
CA ALA A 186 -10.12 -10.95 2.95
C ALA A 186 -11.02 -9.98 3.72
N ALA A 187 -10.61 -9.56 4.93
CA ALA A 187 -11.38 -8.66 5.76
C ALA A 187 -10.49 -7.90 6.75
N LEU A 188 -11.01 -6.78 7.26
CA LEU A 188 -10.44 -6.03 8.37
C LEU A 188 -11.41 -6.10 9.56
N ASP A 189 -10.86 -6.15 10.77
CA ASP A 189 -11.63 -6.08 12.00
C ASP A 189 -10.99 -5.01 12.93
N PRO A 190 -11.70 -3.89 13.19
CA PRO A 190 -13.03 -3.53 12.75
C PRO A 190 -13.21 -3.31 11.25
N ALA A 191 -14.46 -3.38 10.78
CA ALA A 191 -14.80 -3.29 9.36
C ALA A 191 -14.42 -1.93 8.73
N PRO A 192 -14.19 -1.88 7.41
CA PRO A 192 -13.99 -0.64 6.68
C PRO A 192 -15.07 0.40 6.96
N GLY A 193 -14.66 1.70 7.09
CA GLY A 193 -15.55 2.81 7.43
C GLY A 193 -15.78 3.02 8.93
N THR A 194 -15.30 2.12 9.80
CA THR A 194 -15.39 2.31 11.24
C THR A 194 -14.44 3.41 11.70
N GLU A 195 -14.94 4.39 12.43
CA GLU A 195 -14.12 5.42 13.07
C GLU A 195 -13.49 4.86 14.35
N LEU A 196 -12.18 5.07 14.50
CA LEU A 196 -11.42 4.61 15.66
C LEU A 196 -10.53 5.73 16.18
N ALA A 197 -10.03 5.59 17.40
CA ALA A 197 -9.00 6.47 17.93
C ALA A 197 -7.67 6.26 17.20
N THR A 198 -6.84 7.31 17.17
CA THR A 198 -5.46 7.22 16.68
C THR A 198 -4.67 6.16 17.44
N GLY A 199 -3.84 5.40 16.75
CA GLY A 199 -3.08 4.29 17.34
C GLY A 199 -3.86 2.99 17.56
N SER A 200 -5.19 2.97 17.29
CA SER A 200 -5.99 1.76 17.43
C SER A 200 -5.47 0.61 16.59
N THR A 201 -5.67 -0.61 17.08
CA THR A 201 -5.29 -1.82 16.34
C THR A 201 -6.37 -2.22 15.35
N VAL A 202 -5.97 -2.61 14.15
CA VAL A 202 -6.83 -3.18 13.12
C VAL A 202 -6.27 -4.54 12.73
N LYS A 203 -7.11 -5.58 12.85
CA LYS A 203 -6.75 -6.95 12.51
C LYS A 203 -6.95 -7.19 11.03
N LEU A 204 -5.95 -7.81 10.40
CA LEU A 204 -6.00 -8.26 9.02
C LEU A 204 -6.35 -9.75 8.98
N ILE A 205 -7.50 -10.08 8.38
CA ILE A 205 -7.94 -11.46 8.20
C ILE A 205 -7.53 -11.91 6.80
N VAL A 206 -6.63 -12.90 6.74
CA VAL A 206 -6.05 -13.39 5.49
C VAL A 206 -6.93 -14.49 4.88
N SER A 207 -7.09 -14.48 3.56
CA SER A 207 -7.85 -15.49 2.83
C SER A 207 -7.15 -16.84 2.81
N LYS A 208 -7.88 -17.90 3.14
CA LYS A 208 -7.53 -19.31 2.85
C LYS A 208 -7.97 -19.75 1.46
N GLY A 209 -8.55 -18.85 0.66
CA GLY A 209 -9.23 -19.20 -0.58
C GLY A 209 -10.65 -19.70 -0.34
N ALA A 210 -11.24 -20.29 -1.37
CA ALA A 210 -12.57 -20.85 -1.28
C ALA A 210 -12.65 -21.99 -0.26
N PRO A 211 -13.78 -22.15 0.45
CA PRO A 211 -13.94 -23.25 1.39
C PRO A 211 -13.87 -24.60 0.67
N PRO A 212 -13.32 -25.63 1.32
CA PRO A 212 -13.34 -26.98 0.76
C PRO A 212 -14.78 -27.55 0.76
N VAL A 213 -15.16 -28.17 -0.34
CA VAL A 213 -16.44 -28.86 -0.54
C VAL A 213 -16.17 -30.29 -1.04
N ASP A 214 -17.03 -31.22 -0.70
CA ASP A 214 -16.93 -32.58 -1.22
C ASP A 214 -17.74 -32.67 -2.53
N VAL A 215 -17.16 -33.34 -3.55
CA VAL A 215 -17.84 -33.59 -4.81
C VAL A 215 -19.01 -34.53 -4.58
N PRO A 216 -20.27 -34.14 -4.88
CA PRO A 216 -21.43 -35.02 -4.70
C PRO A 216 -21.39 -36.20 -5.66
N ASP A 217 -22.06 -37.31 -5.27
CA ASP A 217 -22.28 -38.43 -6.17
C ASP A 217 -23.47 -38.10 -7.08
N VAL A 218 -23.20 -38.04 -8.37
CA VAL A 218 -24.18 -37.70 -9.40
C VAL A 218 -24.49 -38.87 -10.32
N LYS A 219 -23.96 -40.08 -10.00
CA LYS A 219 -24.17 -41.26 -10.84
C LYS A 219 -25.63 -41.62 -11.02
N GLY A 220 -26.07 -41.76 -12.27
CA GLY A 220 -27.44 -42.10 -12.63
C GLY A 220 -28.43 -40.94 -12.62
N MET A 221 -27.99 -39.71 -12.31
CA MET A 221 -28.76 -38.49 -12.48
C MET A 221 -28.74 -38.06 -13.95
N SER A 222 -29.77 -37.39 -14.42
CA SER A 222 -29.70 -36.72 -15.72
C SER A 222 -28.57 -35.68 -15.73
N GLU A 223 -28.07 -35.32 -16.91
CA GLU A 223 -27.03 -34.28 -17.02
C GLU A 223 -27.45 -32.98 -16.34
N ALA A 224 -28.69 -32.54 -16.47
CA ALA A 224 -29.23 -31.33 -15.87
C ALA A 224 -29.23 -31.39 -14.33
N GLU A 225 -29.71 -32.52 -13.77
CA GLU A 225 -29.72 -32.72 -12.30
C GLU A 225 -28.32 -32.84 -11.75
N ALA A 226 -27.41 -33.51 -12.46
CA ALA A 226 -26.01 -33.63 -12.07
C ALA A 226 -25.34 -32.25 -12.03
N ARG A 227 -25.53 -31.40 -13.02
CA ARG A 227 -25.08 -30.02 -13.04
C ARG A 227 -25.61 -29.21 -11.86
N ALA A 228 -26.93 -29.25 -11.66
CA ALA A 228 -27.55 -28.54 -10.54
C ALA A 228 -27.02 -29.00 -9.17
N SER A 229 -26.76 -30.30 -8.99
CA SER A 229 -26.22 -30.86 -7.77
C SER A 229 -24.79 -30.39 -7.52
N LEU A 230 -23.93 -30.30 -8.54
CA LEU A 230 -22.59 -29.80 -8.48
C LEU A 230 -22.55 -28.29 -8.21
N GLU A 231 -23.39 -27.53 -8.90
CA GLU A 231 -23.50 -26.07 -8.72
C GLU A 231 -24.02 -25.70 -7.32
N ALA A 232 -24.92 -26.50 -6.75
CA ALA A 232 -25.44 -26.27 -5.39
C ALA A 232 -24.36 -26.27 -4.31
N VAL A 233 -23.26 -27.01 -4.53
CA VAL A 233 -22.07 -27.02 -3.64
C VAL A 233 -20.95 -26.10 -4.12
N GLY A 234 -21.23 -25.28 -5.15
CA GLY A 234 -20.28 -24.30 -5.68
C GLY A 234 -19.21 -24.90 -6.60
N ILE A 235 -19.45 -26.07 -7.17
CA ILE A 235 -18.56 -26.71 -8.17
C ILE A 235 -19.07 -26.35 -9.57
N VAL A 236 -18.14 -26.00 -10.47
CA VAL A 236 -18.46 -25.60 -11.83
C VAL A 236 -18.20 -26.74 -12.80
N VAL A 237 -19.20 -27.15 -13.58
CA VAL A 237 -19.00 -28.12 -14.68
C VAL A 237 -18.44 -27.38 -15.88
N GLN A 238 -17.16 -27.58 -16.18
CA GLN A 238 -16.47 -26.95 -17.29
C GLN A 238 -16.66 -27.75 -18.59
N ASP A 239 -16.47 -29.06 -18.50
CA ASP A 239 -16.54 -29.96 -19.67
C ASP A 239 -17.50 -31.12 -19.42
N VAL A 240 -18.17 -31.57 -20.51
CA VAL A 240 -18.96 -32.80 -20.54
C VAL A 240 -18.33 -33.73 -21.55
N THR A 241 -17.98 -34.92 -21.08
CA THR A 241 -17.47 -35.99 -21.93
C THR A 241 -18.50 -37.10 -22.03
N THR A 242 -18.50 -37.83 -23.12
CA THR A 242 -19.39 -39.02 -23.32
C THR A 242 -18.57 -40.29 -23.21
N ASP A 243 -19.03 -41.22 -22.42
CA ASP A 243 -18.41 -42.55 -22.25
C ASP A 243 -19.49 -43.60 -22.12
N PHE A 244 -19.08 -44.88 -22.12
CA PHE A 244 -20.00 -46.01 -22.01
C PHE A 244 -19.99 -46.59 -20.60
N ASP A 245 -21.17 -46.71 -19.97
CA ASP A 245 -21.40 -47.54 -18.77
C ASP A 245 -22.63 -48.40 -19.01
N ARG A 246 -22.46 -49.72 -18.78
CA ARG A 246 -23.55 -50.71 -18.98
C ARG A 246 -24.73 -50.59 -18.03
N ASN A 247 -24.57 -49.81 -16.95
CA ASN A 247 -25.59 -49.68 -15.89
C ASN A 247 -26.23 -48.27 -15.86
N VAL A 248 -25.79 -47.34 -16.74
CA VAL A 248 -26.23 -45.96 -16.77
C VAL A 248 -26.87 -45.70 -18.12
N ALA A 249 -28.13 -45.19 -18.12
CA ALA A 249 -28.86 -44.88 -19.33
C ALA A 249 -28.20 -43.73 -20.12
N ALA A 250 -28.52 -43.69 -21.42
CA ALA A 250 -28.05 -42.61 -22.29
C ALA A 250 -28.49 -41.24 -21.75
N GLY A 251 -27.56 -40.26 -21.66
CA GLY A 251 -27.80 -38.92 -21.16
C GLY A 251 -27.66 -38.77 -19.65
N ASP A 252 -27.51 -39.90 -18.93
CA ASP A 252 -27.32 -39.84 -17.48
C ASP A 252 -25.81 -39.79 -17.11
N ALA A 253 -25.51 -39.20 -15.97
CA ALA A 253 -24.16 -39.03 -15.47
C ALA A 253 -23.54 -40.39 -15.04
N ILE A 254 -22.33 -40.65 -15.46
CA ILE A 254 -21.53 -41.82 -15.06
C ILE A 254 -20.66 -41.50 -13.85
N ALA A 255 -19.92 -40.39 -13.96
CA ALA A 255 -18.92 -40.00 -12.97
C ALA A 255 -18.51 -38.54 -13.17
N THR A 256 -17.76 -38.05 -12.20
CA THR A 256 -17.08 -36.75 -12.30
C THR A 256 -15.56 -36.92 -12.18
N SER A 257 -14.81 -35.99 -12.73
CA SER A 257 -13.38 -35.88 -12.49
C SER A 257 -13.07 -34.45 -11.99
N PRO A 258 -12.63 -34.28 -10.73
CA PRO A 258 -12.38 -35.31 -9.68
C PRO A 258 -13.60 -36.12 -9.29
N LYS A 259 -13.37 -37.33 -8.77
CA LYS A 259 -14.44 -38.29 -8.45
C LYS A 259 -15.31 -37.86 -7.27
N ALA A 260 -16.52 -38.42 -7.17
CA ALA A 260 -17.41 -38.28 -6.02
C ALA A 260 -16.67 -38.57 -4.69
N GLY A 261 -16.94 -37.76 -3.67
CA GLY A 261 -16.28 -37.77 -2.37
C GLY A 261 -14.88 -37.15 -2.33
N ALA A 262 -14.34 -36.70 -3.45
CA ALA A 262 -13.10 -35.94 -3.45
C ALA A 262 -13.32 -34.56 -2.83
N ARG A 263 -12.38 -34.10 -2.00
CA ARG A 263 -12.42 -32.76 -1.40
C ARG A 263 -11.73 -31.77 -2.32
N VAL A 264 -12.46 -30.79 -2.80
CA VAL A 264 -12.02 -29.71 -3.70
C VAL A 264 -12.40 -28.36 -3.13
N ASN A 265 -11.82 -27.28 -3.63
CA ASN A 265 -12.24 -25.95 -3.23
C ASN A 265 -13.51 -25.53 -4.02
N ALA A 266 -14.42 -24.82 -3.40
CA ALA A 266 -15.55 -24.21 -4.11
C ALA A 266 -15.03 -23.35 -5.28
N GLY A 267 -15.73 -23.37 -6.41
CA GLY A 267 -15.27 -22.76 -7.66
C GLY A 267 -14.35 -23.64 -8.51
N THR A 268 -13.98 -24.84 -8.03
CA THR A 268 -13.19 -25.80 -8.83
C THR A 268 -14.02 -26.27 -10.02
N SER A 269 -13.36 -26.30 -11.18
CA SER A 269 -13.94 -26.88 -12.40
C SER A 269 -13.81 -28.39 -12.40
N VAL A 270 -14.90 -29.07 -12.77
CA VAL A 270 -14.94 -30.54 -12.93
C VAL A 270 -15.40 -30.92 -14.32
N THR A 271 -14.96 -32.10 -14.77
CA THR A 271 -15.47 -32.73 -15.98
C THR A 271 -16.57 -33.73 -15.59
N LEU A 272 -17.75 -33.64 -16.22
CA LEU A 272 -18.86 -34.57 -16.07
C LEU A 272 -18.82 -35.60 -17.22
N SER A 273 -18.78 -36.88 -16.89
CA SER A 273 -18.91 -37.96 -17.86
C SER A 273 -20.36 -38.43 -17.92
N VAL A 274 -20.93 -38.41 -19.13
CA VAL A 274 -22.31 -38.76 -19.40
C VAL A 274 -22.37 -40.01 -20.28
N SER A 275 -23.34 -40.89 -20.02
CA SER A 275 -23.51 -42.16 -20.76
C SER A 275 -23.98 -41.93 -22.20
N ASN A 276 -23.29 -42.59 -23.13
CA ASN A 276 -23.74 -42.74 -24.51
C ASN A 276 -24.29 -44.16 -24.78
N ALA A 277 -24.67 -44.92 -23.73
CA ALA A 277 -25.20 -46.27 -23.88
C ALA A 277 -26.45 -46.31 -24.74
N VAL A 278 -26.54 -47.29 -25.61
CA VAL A 278 -27.74 -47.51 -26.42
C VAL A 278 -28.55 -48.63 -25.78
N ARG A 279 -29.81 -48.35 -25.47
CA ARG A 279 -30.77 -49.33 -24.99
C ARG A 279 -31.30 -50.17 -26.13
N ILE A 280 -31.13 -51.49 -26.06
CA ILE A 280 -31.63 -52.43 -27.08
C ILE A 280 -33.13 -52.60 -26.93
N PRO A 281 -33.92 -52.29 -27.96
CA PRO A 281 -35.36 -52.57 -27.94
C PRO A 281 -35.66 -54.05 -28.18
N SER A 282 -36.90 -54.48 -27.89
CA SER A 282 -37.34 -55.87 -28.20
C SER A 282 -37.55 -56.04 -29.69
N MET A 283 -36.81 -56.96 -30.26
CA MET A 283 -36.95 -57.40 -31.67
C MET A 283 -37.76 -58.67 -31.84
N LEU A 284 -38.12 -59.31 -30.74
CA LEU A 284 -38.89 -60.56 -30.81
C LEU A 284 -40.23 -60.40 -31.58
N GLY A 285 -40.50 -61.31 -32.48
CA GLY A 285 -41.71 -61.33 -33.28
C GLY A 285 -41.71 -60.29 -34.42
N ARG A 286 -40.69 -59.48 -34.59
CA ARG A 286 -40.55 -58.63 -35.77
C ARG A 286 -39.89 -59.38 -36.93
N THR A 287 -40.08 -58.90 -38.14
CA THR A 287 -39.29 -59.41 -39.27
C THR A 287 -37.84 -59.00 -39.19
N VAL A 288 -36.95 -59.80 -39.69
CA VAL A 288 -35.50 -59.54 -39.69
C VAL A 288 -35.18 -58.19 -40.37
N GLY A 289 -35.83 -57.88 -41.47
CA GLY A 289 -35.65 -56.59 -42.15
C GLY A 289 -36.03 -55.40 -41.26
N SER A 290 -37.20 -55.45 -40.62
CA SER A 290 -37.64 -54.40 -39.69
C SER A 290 -36.73 -54.27 -38.46
N ALA A 291 -36.25 -55.40 -37.92
CA ALA A 291 -35.34 -55.41 -36.78
C ALA A 291 -33.95 -54.83 -37.16
N ARG A 292 -33.45 -55.13 -38.37
CA ARG A 292 -32.18 -54.59 -38.88
C ARG A 292 -32.25 -53.09 -39.05
N ASP A 293 -33.35 -52.59 -39.67
CA ASP A 293 -33.56 -51.15 -39.87
C ASP A 293 -33.63 -50.37 -38.53
N GLU A 294 -34.35 -50.93 -37.56
CA GLU A 294 -34.44 -50.33 -36.21
C GLU A 294 -33.12 -50.24 -35.47
N LEU A 295 -32.40 -51.39 -35.45
CA LEU A 295 -31.09 -51.43 -34.76
C LEU A 295 -30.04 -50.60 -35.45
N SER A 296 -30.05 -50.55 -36.81
CA SER A 296 -29.19 -49.68 -37.61
C SER A 296 -29.45 -48.20 -37.35
N ARG A 297 -30.72 -47.78 -37.18
CA ARG A 297 -31.08 -46.39 -36.79
C ARG A 297 -30.55 -46.02 -35.42
N LEU A 298 -30.38 -46.98 -34.53
CA LEU A 298 -29.77 -46.83 -33.20
C LEU A 298 -28.25 -46.90 -33.25
N GLY A 299 -27.63 -47.01 -34.42
CA GLY A 299 -26.20 -47.09 -34.60
C GLY A 299 -25.60 -48.43 -34.13
N LEU A 300 -26.38 -49.50 -34.18
CA LEU A 300 -25.96 -50.88 -33.79
C LEU A 300 -25.76 -51.75 -35.04
N ASP A 301 -24.74 -52.60 -34.98
CA ASP A 301 -24.51 -53.61 -36.02
C ASP A 301 -25.42 -54.81 -35.80
N VAL A 302 -25.85 -55.40 -36.90
CA VAL A 302 -26.77 -56.58 -36.85
C VAL A 302 -26.11 -57.79 -37.47
N LYS A 303 -26.09 -58.89 -36.75
CA LYS A 303 -25.69 -60.19 -37.23
C LYS A 303 -26.89 -61.15 -37.13
N VAL A 304 -27.28 -61.74 -38.24
CA VAL A 304 -28.39 -62.70 -38.27
C VAL A 304 -27.83 -64.14 -38.27
N ARG A 305 -28.35 -64.95 -37.42
CA ARG A 305 -28.18 -66.42 -37.44
C ARG A 305 -29.48 -67.03 -37.81
N SER A 306 -29.53 -67.53 -39.01
CA SER A 306 -30.77 -68.14 -39.54
C SER A 306 -30.40 -69.37 -40.36
N VAL A 307 -31.39 -70.31 -40.51
CA VAL A 307 -31.28 -71.41 -41.46
C VAL A 307 -31.51 -70.89 -42.88
N THR A 308 -32.30 -69.80 -43.03
CA THR A 308 -32.54 -69.07 -44.25
C THR A 308 -32.55 -67.58 -43.92
N ASP A 309 -31.56 -66.84 -44.39
CA ASP A 309 -31.46 -65.39 -44.14
C ASP A 309 -32.34 -64.62 -45.13
N THR A 310 -33.61 -64.48 -44.77
CA THR A 310 -34.58 -63.65 -45.53
C THR A 310 -35.14 -62.56 -44.64
N ASP A 311 -35.27 -61.33 -45.14
CA ASP A 311 -35.79 -60.19 -44.45
C ASP A 311 -37.23 -60.40 -43.92
N ARG A 312 -37.95 -61.44 -44.43
CA ARG A 312 -39.32 -61.79 -44.03
C ARG A 312 -39.35 -62.79 -42.85
N SER A 313 -38.24 -63.43 -42.48
CA SER A 313 -38.20 -64.33 -41.35
C SER A 313 -38.43 -63.59 -40.03
N PHE A 314 -39.02 -64.26 -39.04
CA PHE A 314 -39.35 -63.65 -37.76
C PHE A 314 -38.22 -63.86 -36.73
N VAL A 315 -37.88 -62.84 -35.95
CA VAL A 315 -36.89 -62.88 -34.87
C VAL A 315 -37.50 -63.67 -33.70
N ILE A 316 -36.81 -64.74 -33.26
CA ILE A 316 -37.22 -65.57 -32.13
C ILE A 316 -36.31 -65.37 -30.92
N SER A 317 -35.12 -64.84 -31.10
CA SER A 317 -34.18 -64.53 -30.02
C SER A 317 -33.23 -63.44 -30.44
N GLN A 318 -32.80 -62.68 -29.47
CA GLN A 318 -31.77 -61.61 -29.65
C GLN A 318 -30.73 -61.67 -28.52
N ASN A 319 -29.50 -61.32 -28.84
CA ASN A 319 -28.41 -61.22 -27.89
C ASN A 319 -27.45 -60.05 -28.27
N PRO A 320 -27.27 -59.04 -27.45
CA PRO A 320 -27.80 -58.87 -26.09
C PRO A 320 -29.31 -58.76 -26.02
N GLY A 321 -29.87 -58.92 -24.81
CA GLY A 321 -31.31 -58.97 -24.58
C GLY A 321 -32.02 -57.61 -24.74
N SER A 322 -33.37 -57.64 -24.79
CA SER A 322 -34.14 -56.40 -24.72
C SER A 322 -33.96 -55.70 -23.38
N GLY A 323 -33.72 -54.38 -23.42
CA GLY A 323 -33.44 -53.57 -22.24
C GLY A 323 -31.98 -53.44 -21.87
N ASP A 324 -31.11 -54.30 -22.41
CA ASP A 324 -29.69 -54.21 -22.17
C ASP A 324 -29.10 -52.90 -22.72
N LEU A 325 -28.12 -52.35 -22.01
CA LEU A 325 -27.39 -51.19 -22.43
C LEU A 325 -26.06 -51.59 -23.05
N VAL A 326 -25.83 -51.17 -24.28
CA VAL A 326 -24.64 -51.53 -25.04
C VAL A 326 -23.89 -50.28 -25.54
N LYS A 327 -22.61 -50.44 -25.85
CA LYS A 327 -21.84 -49.38 -26.47
C LYS A 327 -22.34 -49.08 -27.89
N PRO A 328 -22.38 -47.83 -28.34
CA PRO A 328 -22.63 -47.54 -29.77
C PRO A 328 -21.72 -48.33 -30.70
N GLY A 329 -22.25 -48.85 -31.81
CA GLY A 329 -21.53 -49.73 -32.73
C GLY A 329 -21.43 -51.19 -32.27
N SER A 330 -22.08 -51.55 -31.16
CA SER A 330 -22.10 -52.97 -30.72
C SER A 330 -22.92 -53.84 -31.67
N THR A 331 -22.55 -55.09 -31.83
CA THR A 331 -23.28 -56.05 -32.67
C THR A 331 -24.39 -56.76 -31.89
N VAL A 332 -25.59 -56.68 -32.38
CA VAL A 332 -26.73 -57.47 -31.88
C VAL A 332 -26.93 -58.70 -32.78
N THR A 333 -26.88 -59.84 -32.17
CA THR A 333 -27.12 -61.10 -32.89
C THR A 333 -28.59 -61.44 -32.81
N LEU A 334 -29.27 -61.56 -33.96
CA LEU A 334 -30.65 -62.00 -34.08
C LEU A 334 -30.66 -63.46 -34.53
N VAL A 335 -31.54 -64.24 -33.91
CA VAL A 335 -31.87 -65.62 -34.39
C VAL A 335 -33.27 -65.62 -34.96
N SER A 336 -33.43 -66.10 -36.18
CA SER A 336 -34.70 -66.10 -36.87
C SER A 336 -35.08 -67.52 -37.35
N LEU A 337 -36.38 -67.68 -37.45
CA LEU A 337 -36.96 -68.81 -38.11
C LEU A 337 -37.74 -68.36 -39.38
N PRO A 338 -37.84 -69.21 -40.40
CA PRO A 338 -38.54 -68.88 -41.66
C PRO A 338 -39.94 -68.40 -41.46
#